data_a8eec7c5c784e75c6fe5ee73b2874008
#
_entry.id   a8eec7c5c784e75c6fe5ee73b2874008
#
_cell.length_a   1.000
_cell.length_b   1.000
_cell.length_c   1.000
_cell.angle_alpha   90.00
_cell.angle_beta   90.00
_cell.angle_gamma   90.00
#
_symmetry.space_group_name_H-M   'P 1'
#
loop_
_entity.id
_entity.type
_entity.pdbx_description
1 polymer ?
#
loop_
_entity_poly.entity_id
_entity_poly.type
_entity_poly.pdbx_seq_one_letter_code
_entity_poly.pdbx_strand_id
1 'polypeptide(L)'
;MTVAGRIEPAERGATRIADRVVAKIAAQAAREALDETPEGGAPPRATVVVHQESARVRVSVELGYPGDLGGQCRAVRRQVAERVRALAGMEVPEVAVQIERLHAADAGAADRGRIR
;
A
#
# COMPACT_ATOMS: atom_id res chain seq x y z
N MET A 1 -34.36 -18.18 -10.21
CA MET A 1 -34.29 -16.92 -9.46
C MET A 1 -32.96 -16.80 -8.74
N THR A 2 -32.35 -15.66 -8.84
CA THR A 2 -31.09 -15.42 -8.15
C THR A 2 -31.36 -14.97 -6.73
N VAL A 3 -30.64 -15.57 -5.79
CA VAL A 3 -30.73 -15.16 -4.41
C VAL A 3 -29.83 -13.95 -4.22
N ALA A 4 -30.39 -12.87 -3.70
CA ALA A 4 -29.63 -11.65 -3.45
C ALA A 4 -28.48 -11.94 -2.51
N GLY A 5 -27.31 -11.47 -2.84
CA GLY A 5 -26.12 -11.66 -2.05
C GLY A 5 -25.37 -12.96 -2.30
N ARG A 6 -25.93 -13.85 -3.08
CA ARG A 6 -25.24 -15.09 -3.40
C ARG A 6 -24.24 -14.83 -4.52
N ILE A 7 -23.02 -15.29 -4.33
CA ILE A 7 -21.96 -15.14 -5.32
C ILE A 7 -21.64 -16.50 -5.92
N GLU A 8 -21.69 -16.59 -7.24
CA GLU A 8 -21.33 -17.81 -7.93
C GLU A 8 -19.83 -18.08 -7.78
N PRO A 9 -19.42 -19.37 -7.81
CA PRO A 9 -17.98 -19.68 -7.67
C PRO A 9 -17.10 -18.96 -8.69
N ALA A 10 -17.57 -18.80 -9.92
CA ALA A 10 -16.79 -18.09 -10.93
C ALA A 10 -16.63 -16.62 -10.58
N GLU A 11 -17.69 -16.00 -10.04
CA GLU A 11 -17.62 -14.60 -9.61
C GLU A 11 -16.69 -14.43 -8.43
N ARG A 12 -16.68 -15.38 -7.50
CA ARG A 12 -15.73 -15.33 -6.39
C ARG A 12 -14.29 -15.44 -6.87
N GLY A 13 -14.04 -16.30 -7.87
CA GLY A 13 -12.73 -16.41 -8.45
C GLY A 13 -12.30 -15.14 -9.14
N ALA A 14 -13.21 -14.50 -9.88
CA ALA A 14 -12.94 -13.23 -10.54
C ALA A 14 -12.66 -12.14 -9.53
N THR A 15 -13.40 -12.11 -8.40
CA THR A 15 -13.18 -11.14 -7.34
C THR A 15 -11.79 -11.29 -6.73
N ARG A 16 -11.35 -12.53 -6.50
CA ARG A 16 -10.02 -12.77 -5.95
C ARG A 16 -8.93 -12.31 -6.91
N ILE A 17 -9.12 -12.53 -8.21
CA ILE A 17 -8.17 -12.06 -9.21
C ILE A 17 -8.12 -10.54 -9.18
N ALA A 18 -9.28 -9.89 -9.11
CA ALA A 18 -9.36 -8.44 -9.04
C ALA A 18 -8.66 -7.92 -7.80
N ASP A 19 -8.87 -8.54 -6.63
CA ASP A 19 -8.21 -8.13 -5.39
C ASP A 19 -6.70 -8.20 -5.55
N ARG A 20 -6.17 -9.28 -6.13
CA ARG A 20 -4.74 -9.45 -6.32
C ARG A 20 -4.16 -8.43 -7.28
N VAL A 21 -4.86 -8.17 -8.38
CA VAL A 21 -4.41 -7.21 -9.38
C VAL A 21 -4.38 -5.82 -8.76
N VAL A 22 -5.45 -5.44 -8.07
CA VAL A 22 -5.52 -4.13 -7.43
C VAL A 22 -4.45 -4.02 -6.34
N ALA A 23 -4.22 -5.09 -5.58
CA ALA A 23 -3.17 -5.08 -4.56
C ALA A 23 -1.78 -4.85 -5.17
N LYS A 24 -1.51 -5.44 -6.33
CA LYS A 24 -0.23 -5.20 -7.01
C LYS A 24 -0.12 -3.77 -7.49
N ILE A 25 -1.20 -3.22 -8.03
CA ILE A 25 -1.24 -1.82 -8.44
C ILE A 25 -0.96 -0.92 -7.23
N ALA A 26 -1.63 -1.20 -6.12
CA ALA A 26 -1.48 -0.40 -4.91
C ALA A 26 -0.06 -0.46 -4.35
N ALA A 27 0.52 -1.66 -4.29
CA ALA A 27 1.88 -1.82 -3.78
C ALA A 27 2.89 -1.11 -4.67
N GLN A 28 2.73 -1.20 -5.98
CA GLN A 28 3.62 -0.52 -6.91
C GLN A 28 3.46 1.00 -6.80
N ALA A 29 2.22 1.47 -6.67
CA ALA A 29 1.97 2.90 -6.51
C ALA A 29 2.60 3.43 -5.21
N ALA A 30 2.51 2.66 -4.14
CA ALA A 30 3.14 3.04 -2.88
C ALA A 30 4.66 3.12 -3.03
N ARG A 31 5.25 2.17 -3.74
CA ARG A 31 6.68 2.17 -4.00
C ARG A 31 7.08 3.41 -4.81
N GLU A 32 6.29 3.77 -5.80
CA GLU A 32 6.55 4.95 -6.61
C GLU A 32 6.43 6.24 -5.81
N ALA A 33 5.52 6.27 -4.85
CA ALA A 33 5.32 7.45 -4.01
C ALA A 33 6.45 7.65 -3.01
N LEU A 34 7.12 6.56 -2.63
CA LEU A 34 8.26 6.59 -1.73
C LEU A 34 9.52 6.59 -2.58
N ASP A 35 10.39 7.55 -2.37
CA ASP A 35 11.57 7.69 -3.21
C ASP A 35 12.48 6.48 -3.14
N GLU A 36 12.58 5.88 -1.97
CA GLU A 36 13.43 4.72 -1.80
C GLU A 36 12.98 3.90 -0.60
N THR A 37 13.36 2.63 -0.63
CA THR A 37 13.16 1.75 0.50
C THR A 37 14.33 1.96 1.46
N PRO A 38 14.09 2.16 2.76
CA PRO A 38 15.19 2.32 3.69
C PRO A 38 16.06 1.08 3.72
N GLU A 39 17.33 1.29 3.99
CA GLU A 39 18.28 0.19 4.07
C GLU A 39 17.81 -0.83 5.11
N GLY A 40 17.77 -2.09 4.71
CA GLY A 40 17.26 -3.16 5.55
C GLY A 40 15.76 -3.24 5.62
N GLY A 41 15.06 -2.35 4.93
CA GLY A 41 13.61 -2.34 4.93
C GLY A 41 13.00 -3.19 3.84
N ALA A 42 11.75 -3.56 4.05
CA ALA A 42 10.97 -4.29 3.06
C ALA A 42 10.20 -3.31 2.17
N PRO A 43 9.94 -3.68 0.92
CA PRO A 43 9.12 -2.83 0.05
C PRO A 43 7.68 -2.78 0.55
N PRO A 44 6.90 -1.78 0.12
CA PRO A 44 5.50 -1.69 0.51
C PRO A 44 4.71 -2.93 0.12
N ARG A 45 3.74 -3.26 0.97
CA ARG A 45 2.80 -4.34 0.71
C ARG A 45 1.40 -3.80 0.79
N ALA A 46 0.50 -4.38 0.03
CA ALA A 46 -0.87 -3.93 0.01
C ALA A 46 -1.82 -5.11 0.09
N THR A 47 -2.91 -4.91 0.83
CA THR A 47 -4.05 -5.80 0.80
C THR A 47 -5.24 -4.98 0.36
N VAL A 48 -6.11 -5.60 -0.43
CA VAL A 48 -7.23 -4.90 -1.03
C VAL A 48 -8.47 -5.77 -0.90
N VAL A 49 -9.56 -5.15 -0.57
CA VAL A 49 -10.88 -5.77 -0.63
C VAL A 49 -11.69 -5.00 -1.65
N VAL A 50 -12.07 -5.68 -2.72
CA VAL A 50 -12.90 -5.10 -3.77
C VAL A 50 -14.34 -5.53 -3.53
N HIS A 51 -15.23 -4.57 -3.54
CA HIS A 51 -16.66 -4.81 -3.43
C HIS A 51 -17.35 -3.97 -4.47
N GLN A 52 -17.97 -4.66 -5.44
CA GLN A 52 -18.56 -4.01 -6.61
C GLN A 52 -17.46 -3.23 -7.33
N GLU A 53 -17.59 -1.92 -7.44
CA GLU A 53 -16.60 -1.10 -8.15
C GLU A 53 -15.78 -0.25 -7.18
N SER A 54 -15.74 -0.66 -5.93
CA SER A 54 -15.04 0.06 -4.88
C SER A 54 -13.91 -0.80 -4.33
N ALA A 55 -12.77 -0.19 -4.11
CA ALA A 55 -11.61 -0.87 -3.52
C ALA A 55 -11.23 -0.20 -2.21
N ARG A 56 -11.16 -0.99 -1.15
CA ARG A 56 -10.60 -0.54 0.12
C ARG A 56 -9.21 -1.09 0.20
N VAL A 57 -8.25 -0.21 0.40
CA VAL A 57 -6.85 -0.55 0.30
C VAL A 57 -6.17 -0.32 1.63
N ARG A 58 -5.38 -1.29 2.05
CA ARG A 58 -4.50 -1.13 3.20
C ARG A 58 -3.07 -1.34 2.73
N VAL A 59 -2.22 -0.37 3.01
CA VAL A 59 -0.82 -0.41 2.60
C VAL A 59 0.05 -0.42 3.84
N SER A 60 0.99 -1.35 3.89
CA SER A 60 1.98 -1.42 4.95
C SER A 60 3.31 -0.96 4.38
N VAL A 61 3.94 -0.02 5.06
CA VAL A 61 5.21 0.55 4.61
C VAL A 61 6.25 0.53 5.73
N GLU A 62 7.50 0.51 5.33
CA GLU A 62 8.62 0.72 6.24
C GLU A 62 9.32 1.99 5.80
N LEU A 63 9.53 2.90 6.71
CA LEU A 63 10.05 4.23 6.40
C LEU A 63 11.33 4.51 7.13
N GLY A 64 12.13 5.41 6.57
CA GLY A 64 13.34 5.87 7.21
C GLY A 64 13.05 6.97 8.23
N TYR A 65 13.82 6.98 9.30
CA TYR A 65 13.71 7.96 10.36
C TYR A 65 15.09 8.57 10.62
N PRO A 66 15.23 9.86 10.78
CA PRO A 66 14.16 10.85 10.71
C PRO A 66 13.70 11.13 9.29
N GLY A 67 12.45 11.61 9.17
CA GLY A 67 11.90 11.95 7.88
C GLY A 67 10.49 12.50 8.05
N ASP A 68 9.93 13.00 6.98
CA ASP A 68 8.58 13.54 6.98
C ASP A 68 7.57 12.39 6.83
N LEU A 69 7.34 11.69 7.94
CA LEU A 69 6.49 10.50 7.93
C LEU A 69 5.06 10.81 7.49
N GLY A 70 4.50 11.91 7.99
CA GLY A 70 3.16 12.32 7.61
C GLY A 70 3.04 12.63 6.13
N GLY A 71 4.02 13.36 5.59
CA GLY A 71 4.04 13.69 4.18
C GLY A 71 4.19 12.46 3.30
N GLN A 72 5.05 11.53 3.71
CA GLN A 72 5.24 10.28 2.98
C GLN A 72 3.96 9.45 2.96
N CYS A 73 3.28 9.34 4.09
CA CYS A 73 2.01 8.60 4.13
C CYS A 73 0.94 9.26 3.27
N ARG A 74 0.88 10.59 3.26
CA ARG A 74 -0.07 11.31 2.41
C ARG A 74 0.23 11.08 0.93
N ALA A 75 1.49 11.07 0.56
CA ALA A 75 1.90 10.80 -0.81
C ALA A 75 1.50 9.40 -1.24
N VAL A 76 1.71 8.42 -0.36
CA VAL A 76 1.31 7.04 -0.64
C VAL A 76 -0.20 6.96 -0.84
N ARG A 77 -0.99 7.55 0.06
CA ARG A 77 -2.45 7.52 -0.07
C ARG A 77 -2.91 8.11 -1.39
N ARG A 78 -2.35 9.25 -1.77
CA ARG A 78 -2.74 9.92 -3.00
C ARG A 78 -2.37 9.10 -4.23
N GLN A 79 -1.14 8.62 -4.28
CA GLN A 79 -0.65 7.86 -5.43
C GLN A 79 -1.42 6.55 -5.60
N VAL A 80 -1.67 5.85 -4.49
CA VAL A 80 -2.43 4.61 -4.53
C VAL A 80 -3.85 4.85 -5.05
N ALA A 81 -4.52 5.86 -4.52
CA ALA A 81 -5.87 6.17 -4.96
C ALA A 81 -5.91 6.52 -6.46
N GLU A 82 -4.99 7.36 -6.90
CA GLU A 82 -4.92 7.77 -8.30
C GLU A 82 -4.66 6.59 -9.24
N ARG A 83 -3.70 5.74 -8.88
CA ARG A 83 -3.34 4.62 -9.73
C ARG A 83 -4.42 3.57 -9.81
N VAL A 84 -5.06 3.26 -8.69
CA VAL A 84 -6.14 2.28 -8.69
C VAL A 84 -7.32 2.80 -9.52
N ARG A 85 -7.65 4.08 -9.37
CA ARG A 85 -8.70 4.67 -10.20
C ARG A 85 -8.34 4.60 -11.69
N ALA A 86 -7.12 4.98 -12.03
CA ALA A 86 -6.70 5.06 -13.42
C ALA A 86 -6.56 3.70 -14.07
N LEU A 87 -5.98 2.72 -13.36
CA LEU A 87 -5.64 1.43 -13.96
C LEU A 87 -6.71 0.38 -13.76
N ALA A 88 -7.45 0.44 -12.67
CA ALA A 88 -8.49 -0.55 -12.38
C ALA A 88 -9.90 -0.01 -12.57
N GLY A 89 -10.05 1.29 -12.77
CA GLY A 89 -11.35 1.90 -12.98
C GLY A 89 -12.27 1.81 -11.77
N MET A 90 -11.69 1.74 -10.58
CA MET A 90 -12.45 1.57 -9.34
C MET A 90 -12.43 2.82 -8.50
N GLU A 91 -13.50 3.02 -7.74
CA GLU A 91 -13.49 4.04 -6.72
C GLU A 91 -12.67 3.55 -5.54
N VAL A 92 -11.99 4.48 -4.87
CA VAL A 92 -11.14 4.15 -3.73
C VAL A 92 -11.56 5.03 -2.57
N PRO A 93 -12.60 4.61 -1.82
CA PRO A 93 -13.09 5.41 -0.72
C PRO A 93 -12.12 5.47 0.45
N GLU A 94 -11.22 4.50 0.55
CA GLU A 94 -10.33 4.44 1.69
C GLU A 94 -8.99 3.84 1.30
N VAL A 95 -7.92 4.52 1.68
CA VAL A 95 -6.57 3.98 1.64
C VAL A 95 -5.99 4.18 3.03
N ALA A 96 -5.81 3.09 3.76
CA ALA A 96 -5.19 3.12 5.08
C ALA A 96 -3.71 2.81 4.91
N VAL A 97 -2.85 3.70 5.40
CA VAL A 97 -1.41 3.49 5.37
C VAL A 97 -0.93 3.21 6.78
N GLN A 98 -0.22 2.11 6.94
CA GLN A 98 0.29 1.68 8.22
C GLN A 98 1.81 1.61 8.14
N ILE A 99 2.47 2.29 9.07
CA ILE A 99 3.91 2.20 9.18
C ILE A 99 4.22 1.01 10.08
N GLU A 100 4.78 -0.05 9.50
CA GLU A 100 5.10 -1.25 10.26
C GLU A 100 6.41 -1.13 11.00
N ARG A 101 7.35 -0.40 10.42
CA ARG A 101 8.68 -0.29 11.01
C ARG A 101 9.33 1.00 10.56
N LEU A 102 10.04 1.62 11.50
CA LEU A 102 10.89 2.77 11.20
C LEU A 102 12.34 2.32 11.25
N HIS A 103 13.09 2.74 10.26
CA HIS A 103 14.52 2.43 10.19
C HIS A 103 15.30 3.71 10.44
N ALA A 104 16.14 3.69 11.46
CA ALA A 104 16.98 4.85 11.75
C ALA A 104 18.05 4.94 10.68
N ALA A 105 17.87 5.86 9.75
CA ALA A 105 18.71 5.95 8.57
C ALA A 105 20.19 6.10 8.89
N ASP A 106 20.48 6.87 9.95
CA ASP A 106 21.85 7.14 10.33
C ASP A 106 22.28 6.39 11.58
N ALA A 107 21.54 5.36 11.97
CA ALA A 107 21.83 4.64 13.20
C ALA A 107 23.26 4.11 13.22
N GLY A 108 23.72 3.48 12.15
CA GLY A 108 25.06 2.97 12.07
C GLY A 108 26.11 4.06 12.09
N ALA A 109 25.88 5.13 11.35
CA ALA A 109 26.81 6.25 11.31
C ALA A 109 26.84 6.98 12.66
N ALA A 110 25.68 7.18 13.27
CA ALA A 110 25.60 7.81 14.58
C ALA A 110 26.31 7.00 15.65
N ASP A 111 26.10 5.69 15.62
CA ASP A 111 26.75 4.80 16.58
C ASP A 111 28.26 4.80 16.39
N ARG A 112 28.71 4.78 15.16
CA ARG A 112 30.15 4.85 14.89
C ARG A 112 30.73 6.18 15.37
N GLY A 113 29.96 7.23 15.18
CA GLY A 113 30.38 8.55 15.66
C GLY A 113 30.48 8.63 17.16
N ARG A 114 29.60 7.95 17.87
CA ARG A 114 29.59 8.00 19.32
C ARG A 114 30.65 7.12 19.98
N ILE A 115 31.05 6.09 19.30
CA ILE A 115 32.02 5.15 19.87
C ILE A 115 33.42 5.74 19.95
N ARG A 116 33.73 6.72 19.18
CA ARG A 116 35.05 7.35 19.22
C ARG A 116 35.31 8.16 20.45
#